data_da476205c9d48e39c7b6329817a09811
#
_entry.id   da476205c9d48e39c7b6329817a09811
#
_cell.length_a   1.000
_cell.length_b   1.000
_cell.length_c   1.000
_cell.angle_alpha   90.00
_cell.angle_beta   90.00
_cell.angle_gamma   90.00
#
_symmetry.space_group_name_H-M   'P 1'
#
loop_
_entity.id
_entity.type
_entity.pdbx_description
1 polymer ?
#
loop_
_entity_poly.entity_id
_entity_poly.type
_entity_poly.pdbx_seq_one_letter_code
_entity_poly.pdbx_strand_id
1 'polypeptide(L)'
;MKKISNLMRVLMLAIVILGGVLSANAQINGKQIDFGFSQIDPTPMGTGNGKGPVLIPTVWQDGYSLDFQGTHGDYVLRIVDATDTVVYSAVVPSYQTLVWLPTYLVGTYRIELLTDLWLFDGVITL
;
A
#
# COMPACT_ATOMS: atom_id res chain seq x y z
N MET A 1 2.82 37.10 22.28
CA MET A 1 3.58 36.35 21.55
C MET A 1 2.94 35.10 21.13
N LYS A 2 2.39 34.32 22.01
CA LYS A 2 1.74 33.17 21.55
C LYS A 2 0.66 33.47 20.60
N LYS A 3 -0.01 34.57 20.73
CA LYS A 3 -1.05 34.86 19.84
C LYS A 3 -0.51 35.07 18.47
N ILE A 4 0.61 35.68 18.36
CA ILE A 4 1.16 35.96 17.09
C ILE A 4 1.55 34.64 16.44
N SER A 5 2.05 33.75 17.23
CA SER A 5 2.45 32.47 16.69
C SER A 5 1.25 31.72 16.17
N ASN A 6 0.16 31.78 16.88
CA ASN A 6 -1.04 31.11 16.43
C ASN A 6 -1.58 31.77 15.20
N LEU A 7 -1.48 33.07 15.15
CA LEU A 7 -1.97 33.77 14.00
C LEU A 7 -1.16 33.38 12.77
N MET A 8 0.14 33.23 12.96
CA MET A 8 0.96 32.83 11.85
C MET A 8 0.58 31.44 11.38
N ARG A 9 0.25 30.60 12.29
CA ARG A 9 -0.14 29.28 11.90
C ARG A 9 -1.42 29.30 11.13
N VAL A 10 -2.33 30.11 11.56
CA VAL A 10 -3.59 30.21 10.88
C VAL A 10 -3.38 30.77 9.49
N LEU A 11 -2.46 31.69 9.39
CA LEU A 11 -2.19 32.25 8.10
C LEU A 11 -1.55 31.21 7.21
N MET A 12 -0.65 30.44 7.74
CA MET A 12 -0.02 29.41 6.97
C MET A 12 -1.04 28.38 6.53
N LEU A 13 -1.95 28.07 7.39
CA LEU A 13 -2.98 27.14 7.03
C LEU A 13 -3.85 27.69 5.93
N ALA A 14 -4.13 28.95 5.98
CA ALA A 14 -4.94 29.54 4.96
C ALA A 14 -4.23 29.50 3.62
N ILE A 15 -2.95 29.72 3.64
CA ILE A 15 -2.21 29.66 2.42
C ILE A 15 -2.19 28.23 1.90
N VAL A 16 -2.06 27.31 2.79
CA VAL A 16 -2.05 25.93 2.39
C VAL A 16 -3.39 25.56 1.80
N ILE A 17 -4.44 26.11 2.33
CA ILE A 17 -5.74 25.81 1.80
C ILE A 17 -5.84 26.32 0.39
N LEU A 18 -5.35 27.52 0.15
CA LEU A 18 -5.38 28.02 -1.18
C LEU A 18 -4.53 27.16 -2.07
N GLY A 19 -3.38 26.79 -1.59
CA GLY A 19 -2.54 25.90 -2.33
C GLY A 19 -3.23 24.55 -2.47
N GLY A 20 -3.98 24.20 -1.47
CA GLY A 20 -4.68 22.95 -1.51
C GLY A 20 -5.69 22.89 -2.62
N VAL A 21 -6.28 24.01 -2.88
CA VAL A 21 -7.22 24.03 -3.97
C VAL A 21 -6.48 23.72 -5.24
N LEU A 22 -5.30 24.26 -5.35
CA LEU A 22 -4.54 23.99 -6.52
C LEU A 22 -4.07 22.56 -6.49
N SER A 23 -3.74 22.08 -5.35
CA SER A 23 -3.20 20.75 -5.36
C SER A 23 -4.29 19.76 -5.28
N ALA A 24 -5.48 20.19 -5.29
CA ALA A 24 -6.54 19.24 -5.31
C ALA A 24 -6.28 18.33 -6.47
N ASN A 25 -5.54 18.83 -7.36
CA ASN A 25 -5.33 17.98 -8.45
C ASN A 25 -4.34 16.98 -8.13
N ALA A 26 -3.59 17.22 -7.16
CA ALA A 26 -2.57 16.31 -6.95
C ALA A 26 -2.94 15.45 -5.87
N GLN A 27 -4.14 15.30 -5.68
CA GLN A 27 -4.51 14.52 -4.64
C GLN A 27 -3.89 13.24 -4.79
N ILE A 28 -3.19 12.99 -5.68
CA ILE A 28 -2.64 11.75 -5.76
C ILE A 28 -1.41 11.86 -4.99
N ASN A 29 -1.49 11.92 -3.74
CA ASN A 29 -0.35 11.98 -2.94
C ASN A 29 0.23 10.62 -2.84
N GLY A 30 -0.48 9.66 -3.17
CA GLY A 30 -0.01 8.31 -3.01
C GLY A 30 0.99 7.94 -4.05
N LYS A 31 1.63 6.83 -3.86
CA LYS A 31 2.60 6.35 -4.74
C LYS A 31 2.24 4.94 -5.05
N GLN A 32 2.30 4.53 -6.26
CA GLN A 32 1.97 3.16 -6.63
C GLN A 32 3.09 2.22 -6.23
N ILE A 33 2.75 1.11 -5.65
CA ILE A 33 3.75 0.13 -5.24
C ILE A 33 4.04 -0.76 -6.44
N ASP A 34 5.33 -0.95 -6.72
CA ASP A 34 5.71 -1.82 -7.79
C ASP A 34 5.82 -3.22 -7.26
N PHE A 35 5.02 -4.13 -7.74
CA PHE A 35 5.04 -5.51 -7.27
C PHE A 35 5.71 -6.42 -8.27
N GLY A 36 6.60 -7.26 -7.76
CA GLY A 36 7.06 -8.40 -8.51
C GLY A 36 6.16 -9.56 -8.16
N PHE A 37 6.31 -10.67 -8.85
CA PHE A 37 5.49 -11.82 -8.52
C PHE A 37 6.26 -13.12 -8.71
N SER A 38 5.89 -14.13 -7.93
CA SER A 38 6.46 -15.44 -8.06
C SER A 38 5.40 -16.47 -7.72
N GLN A 39 5.54 -17.65 -8.26
CA GLN A 39 4.56 -18.68 -8.00
C GLN A 39 4.89 -19.36 -6.69
N ILE A 40 3.89 -19.53 -5.86
CA ILE A 40 4.13 -20.05 -4.56
C ILE A 40 4.41 -21.54 -4.59
N ASP A 41 3.69 -22.27 -5.31
CA ASP A 41 3.87 -23.69 -5.29
C ASP A 41 3.92 -24.19 -6.71
N PRO A 42 5.01 -24.10 -7.33
CA PRO A 42 5.11 -24.48 -8.71
C PRO A 42 5.01 -25.97 -8.87
N THR A 43 3.91 -26.56 -8.74
CA THR A 43 3.81 -27.94 -8.84
C THR A 43 4.06 -28.29 -10.22
N PRO A 44 4.84 -29.15 -10.43
CA PRO A 44 5.21 -29.49 -11.76
C PRO A 44 4.05 -29.96 -12.53
N MET A 45 3.20 -30.61 -11.94
CA MET A 45 2.22 -31.09 -12.62
C MET A 45 1.39 -30.16 -13.04
N GLY A 46 1.40 -29.26 -12.68
CA GLY A 46 0.54 -28.25 -12.98
C GLY A 46 0.17 -28.30 -14.31
N THR A 47 0.56 -28.98 -14.84
CA THR A 47 0.07 -29.06 -16.05
C THR A 47 -0.10 -27.77 -16.47
N GLY A 48 0.51 -27.07 -16.13
CA GLY A 48 0.50 -25.82 -16.60
C GLY A 48 -0.68 -25.23 -16.94
N ASN A 49 -1.48 -25.53 -16.96
CA ASN A 49 -2.48 -24.91 -17.40
C ASN A 49 -2.78 -23.94 -16.53
N GLY A 50 -3.34 -23.63 -16.16
CA GLY A 50 -3.70 -22.72 -15.28
C GLY A 50 -2.94 -21.59 -15.39
N LYS A 51 -2.42 -21.36 -16.28
CA LYS A 51 -1.79 -20.32 -16.23
C LYS A 51 -2.41 -19.27 -16.73
N GLY A 52 -3.28 -18.85 -16.63
CA GLY A 52 -3.84 -17.65 -17.05
C GLY A 52 -2.90 -16.55 -16.79
N PRO A 53 -3.16 -15.40 -17.22
CA PRO A 53 -2.33 -14.26 -17.01
C PRO A 53 -2.35 -13.89 -15.55
N VAL A 54 -1.23 -13.43 -15.05
CA VAL A 54 -1.13 -13.03 -13.69
C VAL A 54 -1.66 -11.62 -13.60
N LEU A 55 -2.58 -11.39 -12.69
CA LEU A 55 -3.08 -10.05 -12.49
C LEU A 55 -2.34 -9.44 -11.34
N ILE A 56 -1.40 -8.60 -11.63
CA ILE A 56 -0.61 -7.96 -10.60
C ILE A 56 -1.46 -6.91 -9.92
N PRO A 57 -1.51 -6.88 -8.61
CA PRO A 57 -2.35 -5.91 -7.92
C PRO A 57 -1.88 -4.49 -8.13
N THR A 58 -2.80 -3.57 -8.18
CA THR A 58 -2.50 -2.16 -8.26
C THR A 58 -2.84 -1.56 -6.90
N VAL A 59 -1.83 -1.16 -6.17
CA VAL A 59 -2.02 -0.62 -4.83
C VAL A 59 -1.28 0.70 -4.73
N TRP A 60 -1.97 1.71 -4.22
CA TRP A 60 -1.37 3.01 -3.99
C TRP A 60 -1.18 3.19 -2.51
N GLN A 61 -0.02 3.67 -2.13
CA GLN A 61 0.29 3.93 -0.73
C GLN A 61 0.26 5.43 -0.48
N ASP A 62 -0.43 5.84 0.57
CA ASP A 62 -0.41 7.21 1.00
C ASP A 62 -0.18 7.17 2.50
N GLY A 63 1.07 7.29 2.92
CA GLY A 63 1.40 7.15 4.33
C GLY A 63 1.13 5.74 4.80
N TYR A 64 0.24 5.62 5.77
CA TYR A 64 -0.10 4.32 6.33
C TYR A 64 -1.34 3.70 5.69
N SER A 65 -1.87 4.30 4.65
CA SER A 65 -3.03 3.72 4.00
C SER A 65 -2.62 3.08 2.68
N LEU A 66 -3.26 1.98 2.37
CA LEU A 66 -3.08 1.29 1.12
C LEU A 66 -4.41 1.25 0.41
N ASP A 67 -4.44 1.68 -0.84
CA ASP A 67 -5.66 1.74 -1.60
C ASP A 67 -5.53 0.76 -2.75
N PHE A 68 -6.34 -0.29 -2.71
CA PHE A 68 -6.33 -1.32 -3.73
C PHE A 68 -7.25 -0.89 -4.85
N GLN A 69 -6.70 -0.72 -6.03
CA GLN A 69 -7.45 -0.21 -7.15
C GLN A 69 -8.04 -1.35 -7.96
N GLY A 70 -9.20 -1.12 -8.47
CA GLY A 70 -9.83 -2.08 -9.36
C GLY A 70 -10.33 -3.31 -8.63
N THR A 71 -10.66 -4.31 -9.40
CA THR A 71 -11.14 -5.54 -8.84
C THR A 71 -9.97 -6.39 -8.42
N HIS A 72 -10.04 -7.00 -7.30
CA HIS A 72 -8.95 -7.87 -6.85
C HIS A 72 -9.51 -9.07 -6.12
N GLY A 73 -8.69 -10.08 -5.99
CA GLY A 73 -9.09 -11.27 -5.25
C GLY A 73 -8.82 -11.09 -3.78
N ASP A 74 -8.92 -12.18 -3.04
CA ASP A 74 -8.63 -12.15 -1.61
C ASP A 74 -7.13 -12.30 -1.43
N TYR A 75 -6.56 -11.48 -0.57
CA TYR A 75 -5.14 -11.56 -0.30
C TYR A 75 -4.87 -11.75 1.16
N VAL A 76 -3.74 -12.37 1.48
CA VAL A 76 -3.16 -12.26 2.80
C VAL A 76 -2.03 -11.25 2.65
N LEU A 77 -2.12 -10.16 3.42
CA LEU A 77 -1.12 -9.11 3.36
C LEU A 77 -0.14 -9.34 4.48
N ARG A 78 1.13 -9.24 4.19
CA ARG A 78 2.16 -9.35 5.22
C ARG A 78 3.15 -8.21 5.06
N ILE A 79 3.58 -7.65 6.17
CA ILE A 79 4.66 -6.66 6.18
C ILE A 79 5.86 -7.35 6.81
N VAL A 80 6.96 -7.33 6.11
CA VAL A 80 8.14 -8.11 6.51
C VAL A 80 9.32 -7.17 6.65
N ASP A 81 10.06 -7.30 7.73
CA ASP A 81 11.19 -6.40 7.98
C ASP A 81 12.46 -6.91 7.31
N ALA A 82 13.55 -6.20 7.54
CA ALA A 82 14.80 -6.52 6.87
C ALA A 82 15.37 -7.86 7.31
N THR A 83 14.93 -8.40 8.42
CA THR A 83 15.41 -9.69 8.88
C THR A 83 14.48 -10.81 8.43
N ASP A 84 13.56 -10.49 7.53
CA ASP A 84 12.63 -11.45 6.97
C ASP A 84 11.61 -11.90 8.01
N THR A 85 11.32 -11.08 8.98
CA THR A 85 10.34 -11.38 9.99
C THR A 85 9.03 -10.67 9.66
N VAL A 86 7.93 -11.40 9.73
CA VAL A 86 6.62 -10.81 9.48
C VAL A 86 6.25 -10.00 10.71
N VAL A 87 6.10 -8.69 10.54
CA VAL A 87 5.77 -7.81 11.65
C VAL A 87 4.30 -7.41 11.65
N TYR A 88 3.58 -7.70 10.60
CA TYR A 88 2.15 -7.43 10.56
C TYR A 88 1.53 -8.31 9.48
N SER A 89 0.34 -8.79 9.73
CA SER A 89 -0.36 -9.62 8.76
C SER A 89 -1.85 -9.35 8.86
N ALA A 90 -2.54 -9.37 7.75
CA ALA A 90 -3.98 -9.15 7.72
C ALA A 90 -4.56 -9.79 6.47
N VAL A 91 -5.85 -10.10 6.54
CA VAL A 91 -6.54 -10.61 5.38
C VAL A 91 -7.20 -9.42 4.69
N VAL A 92 -7.09 -9.35 3.38
CA VAL A 92 -7.72 -8.30 2.60
C VAL A 92 -8.70 -8.97 1.65
N PRO A 93 -9.95 -9.03 2.02
CA PRO A 93 -10.94 -9.68 1.16
C PRO A 93 -11.13 -8.89 -0.13
N SER A 94 -11.67 -9.54 -1.12
CA SER A 94 -11.80 -8.94 -2.44
C SER A 94 -12.66 -7.67 -2.44
N TYR A 95 -13.53 -7.50 -1.46
CA TYR A 95 -14.37 -6.32 -1.43
C TYR A 95 -13.73 -5.16 -0.68
N GLN A 96 -12.58 -5.40 -0.04
CA GLN A 96 -11.95 -4.33 0.72
C GLN A 96 -10.95 -3.59 -0.13
N THR A 97 -11.07 -2.30 -0.21
CA THR A 97 -10.17 -1.52 -1.03
C THR A 97 -9.22 -0.66 -0.21
N LEU A 98 -9.51 -0.40 1.03
CA LEU A 98 -8.67 0.45 1.83
C LEU A 98 -8.17 -0.31 3.04
N VAL A 99 -6.87 -0.27 3.26
CA VAL A 99 -6.25 -0.93 4.39
C VAL A 99 -5.38 0.07 5.12
N TRP A 100 -5.52 0.11 6.44
CA TRP A 100 -4.67 0.99 7.24
C TRP A 100 -3.63 0.15 7.95
N LEU A 101 -2.37 0.51 7.77
CA LEU A 101 -1.28 -0.18 8.43
C LEU A 101 -1.04 0.41 9.81
N PRO A 102 -0.49 -0.36 10.74
CA PRO A 102 -0.25 0.14 12.09
C PRO A 102 0.80 1.24 12.09
N THR A 103 0.57 2.28 12.85
CA THR A 103 1.47 3.41 12.86
C THR A 103 2.74 3.16 13.67
N TYR A 104 2.82 2.00 14.32
CA TYR A 104 4.06 1.71 15.02
C TYR A 104 5.12 1.20 14.05
N LEU A 105 4.74 0.92 12.80
CA LEU A 105 5.71 0.49 11.83
C LEU A 105 6.40 1.73 11.27
N VAL A 106 7.71 1.75 11.34
CA VAL A 106 8.48 2.89 10.86
C VAL A 106 9.69 2.34 10.13
N GLY A 107 9.91 2.79 8.93
CA GLY A 107 11.06 2.37 8.16
C GLY A 107 10.67 1.74 6.84
N THR A 108 11.59 1.03 6.26
CA THR A 108 11.37 0.39 4.97
C THR A 108 11.10 -1.08 5.18
N TYR A 109 10.05 -1.55 4.56
CA TYR A 109 9.61 -2.94 4.72
C TYR A 109 9.29 -3.53 3.37
N ARG A 110 9.23 -4.86 3.34
CA ARG A 110 8.73 -5.54 2.16
C ARG A 110 7.25 -5.81 2.41
N ILE A 111 6.41 -5.50 1.45
CA ILE A 111 5.00 -5.82 1.55
C ILE A 111 4.74 -7.02 0.66
N GLU A 112 4.02 -7.98 1.18
CA GLU A 112 3.69 -9.18 0.45
C GLU A 112 2.20 -9.37 0.39
N LEU A 113 1.69 -9.72 -0.78
CA LEU A 113 0.29 -10.08 -0.95
C LEU A 113 0.26 -11.49 -1.49
N LEU A 114 -0.40 -12.38 -0.76
CA LEU A 114 -0.42 -13.76 -1.14
C LEU A 114 -1.79 -14.22 -1.57
N THR A 115 -1.84 -14.99 -2.62
CA THR A 115 -3.03 -15.72 -3.01
C THR A 115 -2.70 -17.20 -2.92
N ASP A 116 -3.56 -18.04 -3.41
CA ASP A 116 -3.28 -19.46 -3.40
C ASP A 116 -2.09 -19.81 -4.28
N LEU A 117 -1.93 -19.10 -5.35
CA LEU A 117 -0.91 -19.44 -6.32
C LEU A 117 0.22 -18.45 -6.42
N TRP A 118 0.02 -17.24 -6.02
CA TRP A 118 0.99 -16.19 -6.29
C TRP A 118 1.41 -15.42 -5.06
N LEU A 119 2.66 -15.02 -5.06
CA LEU A 119 3.17 -14.10 -4.06
C LEU A 119 3.54 -12.84 -4.82
N PHE A 120 2.96 -11.72 -4.43
CA PHE A 120 3.34 -10.42 -4.98
C PHE A 120 4.10 -9.68 -3.90
N ASP A 121 5.25 -9.12 -4.24
CA ASP A 121 6.03 -8.42 -3.23
C ASP A 121 6.53 -7.09 -3.74
N GLY A 122 6.60 -6.14 -2.87
CA GLY A 122 7.06 -4.81 -3.19
C GLY A 122 7.73 -4.21 -1.98
N VAL A 123 8.08 -2.94 -2.07
CA VAL A 123 8.77 -2.24 -1.00
C VAL A 123 7.94 -1.04 -0.61
N ILE A 124 7.78 -0.82 0.68
CA ILE A 124 7.08 0.35 1.17
C ILE A 124 7.93 1.02 2.24
N THR A 125 7.73 2.30 2.42
CA THR A 125 8.42 3.05 3.47
C THR A 125 7.35 3.73 4.31
N LEU A 126 7.45 3.56 5.60
CA LEU A 126 6.47 4.09 6.54
C LEU A 126 7.10 5.03 7.56
#